data_11dfbe27a939448d97912531debce814
#
_entry.id   11dfbe27a939448d97912531debce814
#
_cell.length_a   1.000
_cell.length_b   1.000
_cell.length_c   1.000
_cell.angle_alpha   90.00
_cell.angle_beta   90.00
_cell.angle_gamma   90.00
#
_symmetry.space_group_name_H-M   'P 1'
#
loop_
_entity.id
_entity.type
_entity.pdbx_description
1 polymer ?
#
loop_
_entity_poly.entity_id
_entity_poly.type
_entity_poly.pdbx_seq_one_letter_code
_entity_poly.pdbx_strand_id
1 'polypeptide(L)'
;AEVIQRGHKLDVRYLVLLAGKNVLAYRFGENNKRFDMTVIAPEASQRRMSIDHDVLVGRNVGLIGCGSLGSKIGTMLARAGVGRFVLVDDDVLLVDNLVRNDLDWRDVGSHKAEAVARKMQMVNPGVQTRIRRMRLGGQESAGSADSLLDLLSECDLIIDATANSEAFNLISVIAGRSRKAVLWAEIFAGGIGGLIARSRPGKDPAPQNARAALEHWFAKQDAPPVPTNGRDYATGDSVTQWFANDADVGAIAAPATRLAIDTLIERTPSLFPCSAYAIGLGVGSV
;
A
#
# COMPACT_ATOMS: atom_id res chain seq x y z
N ALA A 1 -46.10 1.26 16.16
CA ALA A 1 -46.30 1.21 17.63
C ALA A 1 -46.48 -0.24 18.11
N GLU A 2 -47.40 -0.99 17.51
CA GLU A 2 -47.72 -2.36 17.94
C GLU A 2 -46.56 -3.37 17.84
N VAL A 3 -45.74 -3.30 16.77
CA VAL A 3 -44.57 -4.15 16.60
C VAL A 3 -43.50 -3.84 17.64
N ILE A 4 -43.35 -2.57 18.03
CA ILE A 4 -42.41 -2.15 19.07
C ILE A 4 -42.85 -2.66 20.44
N GLN A 5 -44.16 -2.64 20.73
CA GLN A 5 -44.72 -3.21 21.97
C GLN A 5 -44.54 -4.74 22.03
N ARG A 6 -44.64 -5.45 20.91
CA ARG A 6 -44.34 -6.89 20.83
C ARG A 6 -42.87 -7.21 21.09
N GLY A 7 -41.95 -6.34 20.66
CA GLY A 7 -40.50 -6.48 20.92
C GLY A 7 -40.17 -6.50 22.41
N HIS A 8 -40.90 -5.72 23.25
CA HIS A 8 -40.75 -5.74 24.70
C HIS A 8 -41.17 -7.08 25.35
N LYS A 9 -42.07 -7.81 24.71
CA LYS A 9 -42.55 -9.11 25.23
C LYS A 9 -41.68 -10.29 24.84
N LEU A 10 -40.73 -10.08 23.90
CA LEU A 10 -39.88 -11.12 23.33
C LEU A 10 -38.45 -11.16 23.94
N ASP A 11 -38.20 -10.38 24.99
CA ASP A 11 -36.89 -10.26 25.65
C ASP A 11 -35.71 -10.09 24.67
N VAL A 12 -35.92 -9.31 23.62
CA VAL A 12 -34.90 -9.00 22.63
C VAL A 12 -34.15 -7.71 22.99
N ARG A 13 -32.83 -7.73 22.90
CA ARG A 13 -32.02 -6.54 23.15
C ARG A 13 -32.03 -5.55 22.00
N TYR A 14 -32.23 -6.03 20.78
CA TYR A 14 -32.22 -5.21 19.55
C TYR A 14 -33.40 -5.59 18.67
N LEU A 15 -34.07 -4.60 18.10
CA LEU A 15 -35.10 -4.74 17.09
C LEU A 15 -34.76 -3.95 15.86
N VAL A 16 -34.73 -4.62 14.72
CA VAL A 16 -34.53 -3.98 13.40
C VAL A 16 -35.81 -4.19 12.59
N LEU A 17 -36.40 -3.09 12.15
CA LEU A 17 -37.61 -3.09 11.32
C LEU A 17 -37.22 -2.65 9.90
N LEU A 18 -37.61 -3.45 8.93
CA LEU A 18 -37.43 -3.16 7.50
C LEU A 18 -38.81 -2.76 6.93
N ALA A 19 -38.92 -1.52 6.45
CA ALA A 19 -40.13 -1.00 5.84
C ALA A 19 -39.79 -0.41 4.44
N GLY A 20 -39.83 -1.25 3.43
CA GLY A 20 -39.38 -0.88 2.10
C GLY A 20 -37.88 -0.52 2.08
N LYS A 21 -37.57 0.73 1.78
CA LYS A 21 -36.19 1.26 1.82
C LYS A 21 -35.77 1.82 3.19
N ASN A 22 -36.69 1.90 4.12
CA ASN A 22 -36.43 2.44 5.47
C ASN A 22 -36.04 1.33 6.42
N VAL A 23 -34.96 1.55 7.16
CA VAL A 23 -34.49 0.67 8.23
C VAL A 23 -34.59 1.44 9.55
N LEU A 24 -35.35 0.92 10.50
CA LEU A 24 -35.47 1.48 11.84
C LEU A 24 -34.86 0.47 12.82
N ALA A 25 -33.99 0.94 13.69
CA ALA A 25 -33.36 0.08 14.69
C ALA A 25 -33.51 0.65 16.09
N TYR A 26 -33.76 -0.23 17.02
CA TYR A 26 -33.99 0.09 18.43
C TYR A 26 -33.17 -0.83 19.33
N ARG A 27 -32.63 -0.27 20.40
CA ARG A 27 -32.06 -1.04 21.51
C ARG A 27 -32.96 -0.91 22.73
N PHE A 28 -33.22 -2.00 23.41
CA PHE A 28 -33.92 -2.02 24.66
C PHE A 28 -32.93 -2.22 25.81
N GLY A 29 -32.93 -1.33 26.76
CA GLY A 29 -32.16 -1.41 27.99
C GLY A 29 -32.95 -2.00 29.14
N GLU A 30 -32.37 -1.99 30.33
CA GLU A 30 -33.06 -2.36 31.59
C GLU A 30 -34.30 -1.49 31.78
N ASN A 31 -35.33 -2.05 32.43
CA ASN A 31 -36.63 -1.42 32.65
C ASN A 31 -37.38 -1.05 31.36
N ASN A 32 -37.17 -1.80 30.28
CA ASN A 32 -37.85 -1.59 28.98
C ASN A 32 -37.62 -0.20 28.35
N LYS A 33 -36.59 0.48 28.76
CA LYS A 33 -36.23 1.78 28.17
C LYS A 33 -35.76 1.58 26.70
N ARG A 34 -36.50 2.19 25.77
CA ARG A 34 -36.16 2.19 24.34
C ARG A 34 -35.14 3.28 24.00
N PHE A 35 -34.16 2.90 23.21
CA PHE A 35 -33.20 3.80 22.60
C PHE A 35 -33.30 3.67 21.07
N ASP A 36 -33.53 4.79 20.39
CA ASP A 36 -33.50 4.83 18.94
C ASP A 36 -32.04 4.77 18.47
N MET A 37 -31.79 3.90 17.50
CA MET A 37 -30.45 3.71 16.93
C MET A 37 -30.39 4.34 15.54
N THR A 38 -29.32 5.05 15.26
CA THR A 38 -29.02 5.51 13.90
C THR A 38 -28.55 4.34 13.07
N VAL A 39 -29.27 4.05 11.99
CA VAL A 39 -28.86 3.02 11.01
C VAL A 39 -28.05 3.70 9.93
N ILE A 40 -26.80 3.28 9.80
CA ILE A 40 -25.93 3.70 8.71
C ILE A 40 -25.91 2.57 7.69
N ALA A 41 -26.71 2.69 6.64
CA ALA A 41 -26.64 1.79 5.51
C ALA A 41 -25.58 2.30 4.53
N PRO A 42 -24.64 1.46 4.06
CA PRO A 42 -23.75 1.86 2.99
C PRO A 42 -24.59 2.00 1.71
N GLU A 43 -24.96 3.22 1.36
CA GLU A 43 -25.58 3.48 0.06
C GLU A 43 -24.52 3.37 -1.03
N ALA A 44 -24.65 2.36 -1.88
CA ALA A 44 -23.73 2.13 -2.99
C ALA A 44 -23.64 3.34 -3.95
N SER A 45 -24.70 4.16 -4.01
CA SER A 45 -24.80 5.34 -4.88
C SER A 45 -24.10 6.59 -4.33
N GLN A 46 -23.74 6.62 -3.04
CA GLN A 46 -23.11 7.80 -2.40
C GLN A 46 -21.60 7.60 -2.13
N ARG A 47 -20.98 6.57 -2.69
CA ARG A 47 -19.54 6.42 -2.60
C ARG A 47 -18.87 7.60 -3.29
N ARG A 48 -18.15 8.43 -2.54
CA ARG A 48 -17.25 9.45 -3.09
C ARG A 48 -16.00 8.79 -3.68
N MET A 49 -16.21 7.91 -4.65
CA MET A 49 -15.13 7.19 -5.30
C MET A 49 -14.80 7.85 -6.63
N SER A 50 -13.54 7.80 -6.99
CA SER A 50 -13.07 8.22 -8.31
C SER A 50 -13.81 7.45 -9.40
N ILE A 51 -14.01 8.07 -10.55
CA ILE A 51 -14.52 7.42 -11.79
C ILE A 51 -13.67 6.19 -12.16
N ASP A 52 -12.41 6.17 -11.73
CA ASP A 52 -11.46 5.08 -11.99
C ASP A 52 -11.68 3.85 -11.09
N HIS A 53 -12.57 3.95 -10.08
CA HIS A 53 -12.79 2.89 -9.09
C HIS A 53 -13.17 1.55 -9.71
N ASP A 54 -14.11 1.55 -10.65
CA ASP A 54 -14.59 0.31 -11.27
C ASP A 54 -13.48 -0.43 -12.04
N VAL A 55 -12.53 0.31 -12.60
CA VAL A 55 -11.34 -0.26 -13.23
C VAL A 55 -10.41 -0.85 -12.18
N LEU A 56 -10.18 -0.13 -11.07
CA LEU A 56 -9.26 -0.54 -10.01
C LEU A 56 -9.71 -1.80 -9.27
N VAL A 57 -11.03 -2.01 -9.10
CA VAL A 57 -11.59 -3.22 -8.46
C VAL A 57 -11.13 -4.50 -9.16
N GLY A 58 -10.98 -4.46 -10.49
CA GLY A 58 -10.50 -5.59 -11.28
C GLY A 58 -8.98 -5.80 -11.24
N ARG A 59 -8.21 -4.82 -10.75
CA ARG A 59 -6.74 -4.85 -10.83
C ARG A 59 -6.11 -5.70 -9.73
N ASN A 60 -4.95 -6.30 -10.08
CA ASN A 60 -4.14 -7.13 -9.21
C ASN A 60 -2.74 -6.50 -9.06
N VAL A 61 -2.32 -6.21 -7.84
CA VAL A 61 -1.04 -5.55 -7.54
C VAL A 61 -0.15 -6.47 -6.75
N GLY A 62 1.07 -6.72 -7.24
CA GLY A 62 2.14 -7.33 -6.48
C GLY A 62 2.87 -6.25 -5.68
N LEU A 63 2.81 -6.29 -4.36
CA LEU A 63 3.51 -5.38 -3.45
C LEU A 63 4.63 -6.13 -2.75
N ILE A 64 5.86 -5.79 -3.10
CA ILE A 64 7.07 -6.39 -2.54
C ILE A 64 7.65 -5.41 -1.53
N GLY A 65 7.72 -5.86 -0.27
CA GLY A 65 8.04 -5.02 0.88
C GLY A 65 6.78 -4.39 1.50
N CYS A 66 6.47 -4.75 2.74
CA CYS A 66 5.39 -4.22 3.57
C CYS A 66 5.94 -3.34 4.72
N GLY A 67 7.10 -2.73 4.49
CA GLY A 67 7.74 -1.80 5.41
C GLY A 67 7.04 -0.44 5.45
N SER A 68 7.77 0.60 5.83
CA SER A 68 7.25 1.97 5.98
C SER A 68 6.56 2.50 4.72
N LEU A 69 7.20 2.33 3.55
CA LEU A 69 6.67 2.81 2.27
C LEU A 69 5.57 1.91 1.75
N GLY A 70 5.82 0.59 1.71
CA GLY A 70 4.88 -0.38 1.16
C GLY A 70 3.57 -0.47 1.93
N SER A 71 3.58 -0.39 3.27
CA SER A 71 2.36 -0.39 4.07
C SER A 71 1.44 0.79 3.73
N LYS A 72 2.01 1.98 3.54
CA LYS A 72 1.26 3.19 3.15
C LYS A 72 0.72 3.09 1.73
N ILE A 73 1.58 2.75 0.76
CA ILE A 73 1.17 2.60 -0.66
C ILE A 73 0.06 1.58 -0.77
N GLY A 74 0.21 0.42 -0.13
CA GLY A 74 -0.79 -0.64 -0.16
C GLY A 74 -2.13 -0.21 0.43
N THR A 75 -2.13 0.43 1.60
CA THR A 75 -3.36 0.93 2.24
C THR A 75 -4.02 2.03 1.39
N MET A 76 -3.25 2.94 0.80
CA MET A 76 -3.78 3.98 -0.09
C MET A 76 -4.40 3.38 -1.37
N LEU A 77 -3.77 2.36 -1.97
CA LEU A 77 -4.30 1.65 -3.15
C LEU A 77 -5.60 0.90 -2.81
N ALA A 78 -5.66 0.24 -1.63
CA ALA A 78 -6.87 -0.40 -1.15
C ALA A 78 -8.02 0.62 -0.96
N ARG A 79 -7.74 1.81 -0.39
CA ARG A 79 -8.70 2.92 -0.28
C ARG A 79 -9.14 3.45 -1.65
N ALA A 80 -8.24 3.47 -2.65
CA ALA A 80 -8.55 3.89 -4.00
C ALA A 80 -9.42 2.89 -4.76
N GLY A 81 -9.54 1.64 -4.29
CA GLY A 81 -10.41 0.62 -4.85
C GLY A 81 -9.70 -0.57 -5.50
N VAL A 82 -8.38 -0.67 -5.43
CA VAL A 82 -7.66 -1.85 -5.94
C VAL A 82 -8.17 -3.09 -5.21
N GLY A 83 -8.65 -4.08 -5.99
CA GLY A 83 -9.39 -5.22 -5.45
C GLY A 83 -8.52 -6.41 -5.06
N ARG A 84 -7.34 -6.59 -5.65
CA ARG A 84 -6.50 -7.77 -5.42
C ARG A 84 -5.04 -7.40 -5.18
N PHE A 85 -4.41 -8.12 -4.23
CA PHE A 85 -2.99 -7.91 -3.92
C PHE A 85 -2.27 -9.25 -3.69
N VAL A 86 -1.02 -9.30 -4.15
CA VAL A 86 -0.01 -10.27 -3.73
C VAL A 86 0.97 -9.51 -2.84
N LEU A 87 1.02 -9.84 -1.55
CA LEU A 87 1.89 -9.19 -0.57
C LEU A 87 3.07 -10.09 -0.25
N VAL A 88 4.28 -9.55 -0.37
CA VAL A 88 5.53 -10.29 -0.16
C VAL A 88 6.40 -9.54 0.84
N ASP A 89 6.61 -10.16 2.00
CA ASP A 89 7.48 -9.65 3.08
C ASP A 89 7.73 -10.78 4.08
N ASP A 90 8.97 -10.96 4.54
CA ASP A 90 9.36 -11.98 5.52
C ASP A 90 9.46 -11.45 6.95
N ASP A 91 9.47 -10.12 7.12
CA ASP A 91 9.70 -9.47 8.39
C ASP A 91 8.49 -9.54 9.35
N VAL A 92 8.80 -9.48 10.64
CA VAL A 92 7.85 -9.24 11.73
C VAL A 92 7.85 -7.75 12.08
N LEU A 93 6.69 -7.20 12.45
CA LEU A 93 6.57 -5.83 12.93
C LEU A 93 7.13 -5.71 14.34
N LEU A 94 8.16 -4.90 14.49
CA LEU A 94 8.77 -4.56 15.77
C LEU A 94 8.30 -3.18 16.25
N VAL A 95 8.46 -2.92 17.55
CA VAL A 95 8.06 -1.63 18.15
C VAL A 95 8.71 -0.44 17.43
N ASP A 96 10.00 -0.56 17.08
CA ASP A 96 10.74 0.51 16.41
C ASP A 96 10.23 0.80 14.99
N ASN A 97 9.49 -0.13 14.39
CA ASN A 97 8.90 0.10 13.09
C ASN A 97 7.68 1.05 13.15
N LEU A 98 7.04 1.18 14.31
CA LEU A 98 5.82 1.98 14.49
C LEU A 98 6.03 3.45 14.17
N VAL A 99 7.27 3.95 14.31
CA VAL A 99 7.57 5.36 14.06
C VAL A 99 7.27 5.80 12.62
N ARG A 100 7.18 4.86 11.66
CA ARG A 100 6.98 5.17 10.23
C ARG A 100 6.20 4.13 9.42
N ASN A 101 5.72 3.05 10.06
CA ASN A 101 4.85 2.06 9.39
C ASN A 101 3.38 2.50 9.51
N ASP A 102 2.52 2.12 8.55
CA ASP A 102 1.08 2.41 8.59
C ASP A 102 0.29 1.50 9.55
N LEU A 103 0.98 0.61 10.25
CA LEU A 103 0.47 -0.31 11.27
C LEU A 103 0.55 0.32 12.66
N ASP A 104 -0.08 -0.31 13.66
CA ASP A 104 -0.12 0.20 15.02
C ASP A 104 0.23 -0.87 16.08
N TRP A 105 0.13 -0.51 17.38
CA TRP A 105 0.47 -1.38 18.50
C TRP A 105 -0.20 -2.75 18.49
N ARG A 106 -1.38 -2.87 17.91
CA ARG A 106 -2.13 -4.14 17.81
C ARG A 106 -1.45 -5.15 16.90
N ASP A 107 -0.59 -4.69 16.00
CA ASP A 107 0.09 -5.49 15.00
C ASP A 107 1.52 -5.88 15.41
N VAL A 108 2.05 -5.34 16.52
CA VAL A 108 3.40 -5.68 17.02
C VAL A 108 3.51 -7.18 17.25
N GLY A 109 4.57 -7.80 16.72
CA GLY A 109 4.81 -9.23 16.76
C GLY A 109 4.13 -10.02 15.62
N SER A 110 3.29 -9.38 14.78
CA SER A 110 2.73 -10.01 13.58
C SER A 110 3.68 -9.90 12.39
N HIS A 111 3.59 -10.83 11.44
CA HIS A 111 4.24 -10.66 10.14
C HIS A 111 3.69 -9.43 9.42
N LYS A 112 4.57 -8.59 8.87
CA LYS A 112 4.20 -7.31 8.22
C LYS A 112 3.20 -7.51 7.09
N ALA A 113 3.42 -8.50 6.21
CA ALA A 113 2.52 -8.79 5.10
C ALA A 113 1.09 -9.12 5.57
N GLU A 114 0.94 -9.87 6.66
CA GLU A 114 -0.38 -10.22 7.22
C GLU A 114 -1.06 -9.03 7.88
N ALA A 115 -0.29 -8.25 8.65
CA ALA A 115 -0.81 -7.06 9.31
C ALA A 115 -1.27 -6.02 8.28
N VAL A 116 -0.50 -5.80 7.21
CA VAL A 116 -0.90 -4.92 6.09
C VAL A 116 -2.14 -5.45 5.38
N ALA A 117 -2.23 -6.77 5.15
CA ALA A 117 -3.44 -7.38 4.57
C ALA A 117 -4.69 -7.10 5.43
N ARG A 118 -4.60 -7.30 6.75
CA ARG A 118 -5.69 -6.95 7.69
C ARG A 118 -6.06 -5.48 7.60
N LYS A 119 -5.08 -4.59 7.61
CA LYS A 119 -5.29 -3.14 7.49
C LYS A 119 -6.02 -2.77 6.20
N MET A 120 -5.60 -3.35 5.06
CA MET A 120 -6.27 -3.15 3.78
C MET A 120 -7.73 -3.60 3.81
N GLN A 121 -8.03 -4.77 4.39
CA GLN A 121 -9.39 -5.28 4.53
C GLN A 121 -10.26 -4.43 5.47
N MET A 122 -9.67 -3.81 6.50
CA MET A 122 -10.39 -2.89 7.37
C MET A 122 -10.79 -1.59 6.67
N VAL A 123 -10.01 -1.11 5.71
CA VAL A 123 -10.32 0.12 4.94
C VAL A 123 -11.15 -0.17 3.69
N ASN A 124 -11.04 -1.37 3.13
CA ASN A 124 -11.84 -1.84 2.00
C ASN A 124 -12.12 -3.34 2.15
N PRO A 125 -13.30 -3.71 2.70
CA PRO A 125 -13.65 -5.11 2.94
C PRO A 125 -13.69 -6.00 1.69
N GLY A 126 -13.74 -5.40 0.49
CA GLY A 126 -13.72 -6.11 -0.79
C GLY A 126 -12.33 -6.57 -1.25
N VAL A 127 -11.28 -6.14 -0.56
CA VAL A 127 -9.89 -6.48 -0.94
C VAL A 127 -9.61 -7.97 -0.71
N GLN A 128 -9.04 -8.60 -1.72
CA GLN A 128 -8.52 -9.96 -1.68
C GLN A 128 -6.99 -9.94 -1.63
N THR A 129 -6.40 -10.68 -0.72
CA THR A 129 -4.95 -10.73 -0.53
C THR A 129 -4.41 -12.15 -0.64
N ARG A 130 -3.28 -12.32 -1.33
CA ARG A 130 -2.44 -13.52 -1.31
C ARG A 130 -1.12 -13.13 -0.65
N ILE A 131 -0.71 -13.84 0.39
CA ILE A 131 0.45 -13.49 1.21
C ILE A 131 1.57 -14.48 0.95
N ARG A 132 2.80 -13.96 0.85
CA ARG A 132 4.04 -14.74 0.80
C ARG A 132 5.01 -14.21 1.85
N ARG A 133 5.28 -15.02 2.88
CA ARG A 133 6.26 -14.73 3.94
C ARG A 133 7.64 -15.18 3.46
N MET A 134 8.20 -14.41 2.55
CA MET A 134 9.51 -14.70 2.00
C MET A 134 10.22 -13.42 1.57
N ARG A 135 11.54 -13.48 1.56
CA ARG A 135 12.40 -12.42 1.04
C ARG A 135 12.68 -12.68 -0.43
N LEU A 136 12.31 -11.75 -1.28
CA LEU A 136 12.63 -11.85 -2.70
C LEU A 136 14.15 -11.71 -2.89
N GLY A 137 14.78 -12.73 -3.51
CA GLY A 137 16.24 -12.81 -3.63
C GLY A 137 16.92 -13.55 -2.48
N GLY A 138 16.18 -14.04 -1.47
CA GLY A 138 16.70 -14.90 -0.40
C GLY A 138 16.96 -16.34 -0.86
N GLN A 139 17.55 -17.15 0.04
CA GLN A 139 17.73 -18.59 -0.16
C GLN A 139 16.41 -19.34 0.08
N GLU A 140 15.55 -19.34 -0.93
CA GLU A 140 14.27 -20.03 -0.88
C GLU A 140 14.33 -21.37 -1.63
N SER A 141 13.41 -22.28 -1.31
CA SER A 141 13.26 -23.50 -2.12
C SER A 141 12.82 -23.15 -3.55
N ALA A 142 13.30 -23.88 -4.55
CA ALA A 142 12.95 -23.65 -5.95
C ALA A 142 11.42 -23.60 -6.17
N GLY A 143 10.67 -24.52 -5.54
CA GLY A 143 9.21 -24.54 -5.66
C GLY A 143 8.49 -23.33 -5.07
N SER A 144 9.02 -22.74 -3.99
CA SER A 144 8.46 -21.48 -3.41
C SER A 144 8.72 -20.29 -4.32
N ALA A 145 9.93 -20.24 -4.89
CA ALA A 145 10.31 -19.20 -5.86
C ALA A 145 9.44 -19.27 -7.13
N ASP A 146 9.29 -20.43 -7.73
CA ASP A 146 8.47 -20.63 -8.94
C ASP A 146 7.01 -20.21 -8.69
N SER A 147 6.42 -20.62 -7.56
CA SER A 147 5.06 -20.22 -7.18
C SER A 147 4.90 -18.71 -7.02
N LEU A 148 5.93 -17.99 -6.52
CA LEU A 148 5.89 -16.54 -6.44
C LEU A 148 6.02 -15.88 -7.81
N LEU A 149 6.91 -16.39 -8.66
CA LEU A 149 7.08 -15.92 -10.04
C LEU A 149 5.76 -15.99 -10.81
N ASP A 150 5.04 -17.11 -10.70
CA ASP A 150 3.73 -17.28 -11.33
C ASP A 150 2.73 -16.24 -10.81
N LEU A 151 2.64 -16.05 -9.49
CA LEU A 151 1.74 -15.07 -8.89
C LEU A 151 2.04 -13.63 -9.33
N LEU A 152 3.31 -13.24 -9.40
CA LEU A 152 3.71 -11.91 -9.84
C LEU A 152 3.47 -11.72 -11.34
N SER A 153 3.58 -12.78 -12.14
CA SER A 153 3.26 -12.73 -13.56
C SER A 153 1.77 -12.49 -13.85
N GLU A 154 0.89 -12.82 -12.90
CA GLU A 154 -0.55 -12.52 -12.96
C GLU A 154 -0.90 -11.08 -12.57
N CYS A 155 0.02 -10.32 -11.95
CA CYS A 155 -0.25 -8.96 -11.53
C CYS A 155 -0.32 -7.99 -12.70
N ASP A 156 -1.13 -6.94 -12.59
CA ASP A 156 -1.19 -5.83 -13.55
C ASP A 156 -0.04 -4.84 -13.33
N LEU A 157 0.41 -4.71 -12.08
CA LEU A 157 1.52 -3.86 -11.65
C LEU A 157 2.29 -4.55 -10.53
N ILE A 158 3.61 -4.52 -10.61
CA ILE A 158 4.48 -4.96 -9.51
C ILE A 158 5.11 -3.71 -8.89
N ILE A 159 4.97 -3.55 -7.57
CA ILE A 159 5.52 -2.43 -6.81
C ILE A 159 6.66 -2.93 -5.93
N ASP A 160 7.84 -2.39 -6.13
CA ASP A 160 9.00 -2.61 -5.28
C ASP A 160 9.11 -1.48 -4.25
N ALA A 161 8.90 -1.82 -3.00
CA ALA A 161 9.06 -0.94 -1.84
C ALA A 161 10.12 -1.48 -0.85
N THR A 162 11.07 -2.30 -1.36
CA THR A 162 12.07 -2.97 -0.53
C THR A 162 13.34 -2.15 -0.33
N ALA A 163 13.63 -1.21 -1.24
CA ALA A 163 14.92 -0.54 -1.35
C ALA A 163 16.12 -1.53 -1.43
N ASN A 164 15.87 -2.74 -1.98
CA ASN A 164 16.84 -3.82 -2.09
C ASN A 164 17.18 -4.10 -3.56
N SER A 165 18.46 -4.01 -3.92
CA SER A 165 18.90 -4.17 -5.31
C SER A 165 18.71 -5.60 -5.85
N GLU A 166 18.84 -6.62 -5.01
CA GLU A 166 18.60 -8.03 -5.42
C GLU A 166 17.13 -8.25 -5.74
N ALA A 167 16.23 -7.78 -4.87
CA ALA A 167 14.79 -7.81 -5.11
C ALA A 167 14.41 -7.05 -6.39
N PHE A 168 14.93 -5.84 -6.56
CA PHE A 168 14.71 -5.03 -7.77
C PHE A 168 15.14 -5.76 -9.05
N ASN A 169 16.33 -6.38 -9.04
CA ASN A 169 16.84 -7.12 -10.19
C ASN A 169 15.93 -8.30 -10.55
N LEU A 170 15.48 -9.06 -9.56
CA LEU A 170 14.59 -10.19 -9.77
C LEU A 170 13.21 -9.73 -10.29
N ILE A 171 12.63 -8.69 -9.70
CA ILE A 171 11.38 -8.06 -10.17
C ILE A 171 11.53 -7.61 -11.63
N SER A 172 12.68 -6.99 -11.98
CA SER A 172 12.95 -6.56 -13.35
C SER A 172 12.95 -7.70 -14.35
N VAL A 173 13.52 -8.86 -13.97
CA VAL A 173 13.53 -10.06 -14.81
C VAL A 173 12.10 -10.63 -14.96
N ILE A 174 11.35 -10.72 -13.87
CA ILE A 174 9.96 -11.20 -13.88
C ILE A 174 9.11 -10.32 -14.79
N ALA A 175 9.17 -9.01 -14.57
CA ALA A 175 8.40 -8.03 -15.32
C ALA A 175 8.75 -8.04 -16.82
N GLY A 176 10.03 -8.18 -17.15
CA GLY A 176 10.48 -8.30 -18.54
C GLY A 176 9.92 -9.53 -19.24
N ARG A 177 9.96 -10.70 -18.56
CA ARG A 177 9.42 -11.96 -19.10
C ARG A 177 7.90 -11.93 -19.26
N SER A 178 7.20 -11.40 -18.28
CA SER A 178 5.74 -11.37 -18.23
C SER A 178 5.13 -10.12 -18.86
N ARG A 179 5.96 -9.19 -19.36
CA ARG A 179 5.55 -7.89 -19.92
C ARG A 179 4.65 -7.10 -18.97
N LYS A 180 5.04 -7.02 -17.70
CA LYS A 180 4.31 -6.29 -16.65
C LYS A 180 4.93 -4.95 -16.35
N ALA A 181 4.09 -4.00 -15.94
CA ALA A 181 4.56 -2.72 -15.42
C ALA A 181 5.22 -2.90 -14.06
N VAL A 182 6.28 -2.15 -13.82
CA VAL A 182 6.95 -2.06 -12.51
C VAL A 182 6.91 -0.62 -12.04
N LEU A 183 6.68 -0.44 -10.74
CA LEU A 183 6.90 0.81 -10.03
C LEU A 183 7.87 0.54 -8.89
N TRP A 184 8.80 1.44 -8.65
CA TRP A 184 9.62 1.39 -7.44
C TRP A 184 9.67 2.76 -6.78
N ALA A 185 9.86 2.73 -5.47
CA ALA A 185 9.95 3.94 -4.67
C ALA A 185 10.99 3.77 -3.57
N GLU A 186 11.76 4.81 -3.33
CA GLU A 186 12.86 4.83 -2.38
C GLU A 186 12.82 6.14 -1.58
N ILE A 187 13.19 6.06 -0.30
CA ILE A 187 13.41 7.24 0.56
C ILE A 187 14.92 7.49 0.60
N PHE A 188 15.33 8.73 0.42
CA PHE A 188 16.72 9.11 0.58
C PHE A 188 17.11 9.16 2.05
N ALA A 189 18.38 8.89 2.35
CA ALA A 189 18.90 8.89 3.71
C ALA A 189 18.55 10.21 4.42
N GLY A 190 18.14 10.12 5.69
CA GLY A 190 17.72 11.27 6.48
C GLY A 190 16.34 11.83 6.16
N GLY A 191 15.58 11.23 5.23
CA GLY A 191 14.24 11.71 4.89
C GLY A 191 14.23 13.01 4.06
N ILE A 192 15.38 13.42 3.50
CA ILE A 192 15.50 14.66 2.70
C ILE A 192 14.70 14.64 1.40
N GLY A 193 14.16 13.49 1.04
CA GLY A 193 13.39 13.28 -0.18
C GLY A 193 13.27 11.81 -0.54
N GLY A 194 12.94 11.56 -1.80
CA GLY A 194 12.83 10.21 -2.33
C GLY A 194 12.73 10.17 -3.84
N LEU A 195 12.70 8.97 -4.35
CA LEU A 195 12.53 8.65 -5.76
C LEU A 195 11.25 7.84 -5.93
N ILE A 196 10.48 8.18 -6.95
CA ILE A 196 9.41 7.34 -7.48
C ILE A 196 9.65 7.13 -8.97
N ALA A 197 9.53 5.91 -9.43
CA ALA A 197 9.72 5.62 -10.84
C ALA A 197 8.86 4.44 -11.31
N ARG A 198 8.57 4.39 -12.60
CA ARG A 198 7.85 3.28 -13.24
C ARG A 198 8.52 2.87 -14.55
N SER A 199 8.25 1.65 -14.95
CA SER A 199 8.59 1.11 -16.26
C SER A 199 7.37 0.37 -16.82
N ARG A 200 6.78 0.89 -17.89
CA ARG A 200 5.64 0.26 -18.59
C ARG A 200 6.17 -0.38 -19.88
N PRO A 201 5.84 -1.64 -20.14
CA PRO A 201 6.28 -2.35 -21.33
C PRO A 201 5.92 -1.58 -22.61
N GLY A 202 6.94 -1.33 -23.44
CA GLY A 202 6.76 -0.64 -24.73
C GLY A 202 6.52 0.87 -24.64
N LYS A 203 6.47 1.46 -23.44
CA LYS A 203 6.28 2.92 -23.25
C LYS A 203 7.46 3.57 -22.52
N ASP A 204 8.08 2.85 -21.59
CA ASP A 204 9.19 3.34 -20.78
C ASP A 204 10.43 2.46 -21.00
N PRO A 205 11.65 2.92 -20.66
CA PRO A 205 12.84 2.08 -20.62
C PRO A 205 12.65 0.89 -19.68
N ALA A 206 13.35 -0.23 -19.94
CA ALA A 206 13.38 -1.37 -19.03
C ALA A 206 13.83 -0.91 -17.62
N PRO A 207 13.33 -1.54 -16.52
CA PRO A 207 13.59 -1.06 -15.16
C PRO A 207 15.07 -0.86 -14.86
N GLN A 208 15.92 -1.80 -15.25
CA GLN A 208 17.37 -1.74 -15.03
C GLN A 208 18.02 -0.57 -15.79
N ASN A 209 17.60 -0.31 -17.04
CA ASN A 209 18.11 0.82 -17.82
C ASN A 209 17.64 2.15 -17.23
N ALA A 210 16.40 2.22 -16.77
CA ALA A 210 15.88 3.41 -16.12
C ALA A 210 16.63 3.70 -14.81
N ARG A 211 16.90 2.68 -14.00
CA ARG A 211 17.67 2.81 -12.77
C ARG A 211 19.10 3.27 -13.04
N ALA A 212 19.80 2.66 -13.98
CA ALA A 212 21.16 3.07 -14.36
C ALA A 212 21.21 4.52 -14.85
N ALA A 213 20.21 4.95 -15.62
CA ALA A 213 20.11 6.35 -16.08
C ALA A 213 19.89 7.33 -14.91
N LEU A 214 19.08 6.95 -13.92
CA LEU A 214 18.86 7.74 -12.71
C LEU A 214 20.12 7.83 -11.86
N GLU A 215 20.79 6.72 -11.61
CA GLU A 215 22.07 6.68 -10.87
C GLU A 215 23.12 7.57 -11.54
N HIS A 216 23.23 7.50 -12.88
CA HIS A 216 24.12 8.36 -13.63
C HIS A 216 23.74 9.85 -13.56
N TRP A 217 22.43 10.15 -13.54
CA TRP A 217 21.95 11.51 -13.36
C TRP A 217 22.26 12.04 -11.95
N PHE A 218 21.98 11.25 -10.91
CA PHE A 218 22.30 11.62 -9.52
C PHE A 218 23.79 11.86 -9.30
N ALA A 219 24.65 11.01 -9.88
CA ALA A 219 26.11 11.15 -9.76
C ALA A 219 26.66 12.47 -10.35
N LYS A 220 25.88 13.18 -11.16
CA LYS A 220 26.24 14.47 -11.75
C LYS A 220 25.71 15.67 -10.97
N GLN A 221 24.92 15.45 -9.91
CA GLN A 221 24.43 16.54 -9.07
C GLN A 221 25.51 16.96 -8.07
N ASP A 222 25.50 18.24 -7.68
CA ASP A 222 26.45 18.79 -6.70
C ASP A 222 26.29 18.14 -5.31
N ALA A 223 25.09 17.70 -4.97
CA ALA A 223 24.78 16.99 -3.74
C ALA A 223 23.90 15.75 -4.08
N PRO A 224 24.50 14.64 -4.52
CA PRO A 224 23.75 13.45 -4.83
C PRO A 224 23.13 12.89 -3.56
N PRO A 225 21.87 12.37 -3.62
CA PRO A 225 21.25 11.74 -2.47
C PRO A 225 22.10 10.54 -2.03
N VAL A 226 22.31 10.43 -0.72
CA VAL A 226 23.05 9.30 -0.16
C VAL A 226 22.14 8.07 -0.20
N PRO A 227 22.57 6.95 -0.82
CA PRO A 227 21.83 5.72 -0.79
C PRO A 227 21.65 5.23 0.65
N THR A 228 20.51 4.72 0.99
CA THR A 228 20.30 4.08 2.29
C THR A 228 21.05 2.74 2.30
N ASN A 229 22.15 2.69 3.03
CA ASN A 229 22.89 1.45 3.27
C ASN A 229 22.23 0.72 4.45
N GLY A 230 21.06 0.14 4.24
CA GLY A 230 20.40 -0.65 5.28
C GLY A 230 19.00 -0.19 5.66
N ARG A 231 18.51 -0.78 6.76
CA ARG A 231 17.11 -0.71 7.19
C ARG A 231 16.69 0.63 7.82
N ASP A 232 17.59 1.55 8.09
CA ASP A 232 17.31 2.62 9.06
C ASP A 232 16.97 3.98 8.47
N TYR A 233 17.12 4.18 7.15
CA TYR A 233 16.96 5.50 6.51
C TYR A 233 17.70 6.62 7.25
N ALA A 234 18.82 6.25 7.88
CA ALA A 234 19.63 7.16 8.67
C ALA A 234 20.74 7.78 7.81
N THR A 235 21.04 9.03 8.10
CA THR A 235 22.23 9.73 7.61
C THR A 235 22.83 10.55 8.74
N GLY A 236 24.10 10.90 8.64
CA GLY A 236 24.83 11.65 9.66
C GLY A 236 25.89 10.83 10.38
N ASP A 237 26.57 11.44 11.32
CA ASP A 237 27.56 10.79 12.17
C ASP A 237 26.92 10.15 13.41
N SER A 238 27.74 9.51 14.27
CA SER A 238 27.27 8.85 15.48
C SER A 238 26.66 9.79 16.53
N VAL A 239 26.79 11.10 16.35
CA VAL A 239 26.31 12.12 17.28
C VAL A 239 25.01 12.76 16.80
N THR A 240 24.85 12.88 15.46
CA THR A 240 23.70 13.54 14.86
C THR A 240 23.15 12.66 13.74
N GLN A 241 22.34 11.66 14.09
CA GLN A 241 21.64 10.84 13.09
C GLN A 241 20.30 11.45 12.73
N TRP A 242 20.09 11.63 11.43
CA TRP A 242 18.81 12.02 10.86
C TRP A 242 18.10 10.79 10.31
N PHE A 243 16.85 10.60 10.75
CA PHE A 243 16.00 9.49 10.30
C PHE A 243 14.79 10.04 9.56
N ALA A 244 14.39 9.39 8.49
CA ALA A 244 13.12 9.67 7.87
C ALA A 244 11.97 9.36 8.85
N ASN A 245 11.12 10.34 9.10
CA ASN A 245 9.92 10.20 9.94
C ASN A 245 8.71 9.74 9.11
N ASP A 246 7.56 9.60 9.78
CA ASP A 246 6.32 9.14 9.14
C ASP A 246 5.83 10.08 8.04
N ALA A 247 5.98 11.41 8.26
CA ALA A 247 5.56 12.41 7.29
C ALA A 247 6.44 12.40 6.03
N ASP A 248 7.75 12.21 6.18
CA ASP A 248 8.69 12.11 5.05
C ASP A 248 8.35 10.90 4.18
N VAL A 249 8.12 9.74 4.83
CA VAL A 249 7.70 8.53 4.13
C VAL A 249 6.33 8.73 3.46
N GLY A 250 5.39 9.36 4.15
CA GLY A 250 4.06 9.68 3.63
C GLY A 250 4.11 10.59 2.40
N ALA A 251 5.00 11.59 2.42
CA ALA A 251 5.20 12.53 1.32
C ALA A 251 5.72 11.85 0.04
N ILE A 252 6.41 10.73 0.13
CA ILE A 252 6.85 9.93 -1.02
C ILE A 252 5.82 8.84 -1.37
N ALA A 253 5.18 8.22 -0.38
CA ALA A 253 4.17 7.19 -0.60
C ALA A 253 2.95 7.71 -1.38
N ALA A 254 2.51 8.93 -1.10
CA ALA A 254 1.34 9.52 -1.75
C ALA A 254 1.54 9.74 -3.27
N PRO A 255 2.59 10.39 -3.76
CA PRO A 255 2.85 10.51 -5.20
C PRO A 255 3.17 9.14 -5.85
N ALA A 256 3.85 8.20 -5.14
CA ALA A 256 4.04 6.83 -5.63
C ALA A 256 2.70 6.13 -5.86
N THR A 257 1.75 6.26 -4.93
CA THR A 257 0.39 5.71 -5.07
C THR A 257 -0.35 6.34 -6.25
N ARG A 258 -0.24 7.66 -6.45
CA ARG A 258 -0.85 8.33 -7.61
C ARG A 258 -0.26 7.84 -8.93
N LEU A 259 1.06 7.64 -8.98
CA LEU A 259 1.75 7.07 -10.15
C LEU A 259 1.31 5.62 -10.42
N ALA A 260 1.10 4.82 -9.36
CA ALA A 260 0.57 3.47 -9.46
C ALA A 260 -0.87 3.45 -10.01
N ILE A 261 -1.75 4.31 -9.50
CA ILE A 261 -3.13 4.45 -10.00
C ILE A 261 -3.13 4.83 -11.46
N ASP A 262 -2.39 5.87 -11.87
CA ASP A 262 -2.27 6.31 -13.27
C ASP A 262 -1.80 5.17 -14.19
N THR A 263 -0.90 4.33 -13.69
CA THR A 263 -0.40 3.16 -14.42
C THR A 263 -1.47 2.07 -14.54
N LEU A 264 -2.18 1.75 -13.45
CA LEU A 264 -3.20 0.69 -13.39
C LEU A 264 -4.44 0.98 -14.24
N ILE A 265 -4.83 2.25 -14.34
CA ILE A 265 -5.97 2.67 -15.18
C ILE A 265 -5.55 2.96 -16.63
N GLU A 266 -4.26 2.86 -16.93
CA GLU A 266 -3.71 3.13 -18.26
C GLU A 266 -4.12 4.50 -18.83
N ARG A 267 -4.11 5.51 -17.95
CA ARG A 267 -4.57 6.86 -18.26
C ARG A 267 -3.91 7.44 -19.50
N THR A 268 -4.73 7.99 -20.39
CA THR A 268 -4.28 8.64 -21.63
C THR A 268 -5.01 9.97 -21.84
N PRO A 269 -4.32 11.12 -21.84
CA PRO A 269 -2.90 11.28 -21.52
C PRO A 269 -2.60 11.01 -20.04
N SER A 270 -1.41 10.49 -19.74
CA SER A 270 -0.96 10.29 -18.37
C SER A 270 -0.81 11.60 -17.62
N LEU A 271 -1.18 11.63 -16.34
CA LEU A 271 -0.91 12.77 -15.43
C LEU A 271 0.57 12.90 -15.08
N PHE A 272 1.35 11.87 -15.39
CA PHE A 272 2.79 11.80 -15.13
C PHE A 272 3.54 11.71 -16.46
N PRO A 273 4.00 12.85 -17.02
CA PRO A 273 4.69 12.89 -18.31
C PRO A 273 6.05 12.19 -18.28
N CYS A 274 6.71 12.12 -17.12
CA CYS A 274 7.97 11.40 -16.93
C CYS A 274 7.75 10.03 -16.29
N SER A 275 8.70 9.14 -16.48
CA SER A 275 8.69 7.81 -15.88
C SER A 275 9.33 7.78 -14.48
N ALA A 276 10.07 8.83 -14.11
CA ALA A 276 10.72 8.94 -12.82
C ALA A 276 10.69 10.39 -12.30
N TYR A 277 10.63 10.53 -10.98
CA TYR A 277 10.59 11.80 -10.26
C TYR A 277 11.45 11.71 -9.00
N ALA A 278 12.46 12.57 -8.93
CA ALA A 278 13.16 12.86 -7.69
C ALA A 278 12.37 13.94 -6.94
N ILE A 279 12.05 13.70 -5.68
CA ILE A 279 11.22 14.57 -4.84
C ILE A 279 12.08 15.01 -3.66
N GLY A 280 12.40 16.30 -3.59
CA GLY A 280 13.07 16.91 -2.44
C GLY A 280 12.03 17.34 -1.39
N LEU A 281 12.30 17.04 -0.12
CA LEU A 281 11.46 17.41 1.03
C LEU A 281 12.13 18.44 1.93
N GLY A 282 13.45 18.56 1.86
CA GLY A 282 14.22 19.48 2.65
C GLY A 282 15.61 19.73 2.08
N VAL A 283 16.32 20.71 2.62
CA VAL A 283 17.72 20.94 2.31
C VAL A 283 18.51 19.97 3.18
N GLY A 284 19.17 19.00 2.56
CA GLY A 284 20.12 18.17 3.29
C GLY A 284 21.22 19.06 3.83
N SER A 285 21.41 19.08 5.15
CA SER A 285 22.64 19.63 5.70
C SER A 285 23.80 18.76 5.22
N VAL A 286 24.65 19.34 4.39
CA VAL A 286 25.92 18.78 4.00
C VAL A 286 26.85 18.77 5.20
#